data_91393b2e5c182ec54d346320c36a5eb8
#
_entry.id   91393b2e5c182ec54d346320c36a5eb8
#
_cell.length_a   1.000
_cell.length_b   1.000
_cell.length_c   1.000
_cell.angle_alpha   90.00
_cell.angle_beta   90.00
_cell.angle_gamma   90.00
#
_symmetry.space_group_name_H-M   'P 1'
#
loop_
_entity.id
_entity.type
_entity.pdbx_description
1 polymer ?
#
loop_
_entity_poly.entity_id
_entity_poly.type
_entity_poly.pdbx_seq_one_letter_code
_entity_poly.pdbx_strand_id
1 'polypeptide(L)'
;MDIRAFKMDGLGNDFVIIDNRQKITNLTKDQIIKICDRNFIGCDQLIFIESSKSSDANLKFFNSDGGESGACGNGTRCVAKLISEETKSENIILSTSNGNLESKILDKNIVTTEIGKAKLQWNEIPLSEKLDTKNLNIKIIDSNNKEHSGGTAVNVGNPHIVFFVNEIENFNIEKIGPEIENHKIFPEKCNVTIATIINKNLIRVKVWERGAGLTKACGTAACATAFAGKLNDLTENKTEIEFQTGKLSILIDDKNSIHMKGPVSEIKEIEFKL
;
A
#
# COMPACT_ATOMS: atom_id res chain seq x y z
N MET A 1 22.51 -22.11 1.80
CA MET A 1 21.17 -22.72 1.83
C MET A 1 20.51 -22.43 0.48
N ASP A 2 20.01 -23.47 -0.20
CA ASP A 2 19.28 -23.27 -1.46
C ASP A 2 17.84 -22.88 -1.12
N ILE A 3 17.37 -21.76 -1.69
CA ILE A 3 16.05 -21.20 -1.47
C ILE A 3 15.32 -21.14 -2.80
N ARG A 4 14.12 -21.74 -2.85
CA ARG A 4 13.15 -21.54 -3.94
C ARG A 4 12.18 -20.45 -3.53
N ALA A 5 11.89 -19.56 -4.46
CA ALA A 5 11.02 -18.42 -4.23
C ALA A 5 10.31 -18.02 -5.55
N PHE A 6 9.35 -17.14 -5.43
CA PHE A 6 8.68 -16.51 -6.56
C PHE A 6 9.03 -15.02 -6.58
N LYS A 7 9.24 -14.47 -7.78
CA LYS A 7 9.35 -13.03 -7.99
C LYS A 7 8.13 -12.54 -8.72
N MET A 8 7.45 -11.56 -8.13
CA MET A 8 6.24 -10.94 -8.67
C MET A 8 6.25 -9.44 -8.39
N ASP A 9 5.41 -8.70 -9.08
CA ASP A 9 5.14 -7.30 -8.78
C ASP A 9 3.65 -6.97 -8.89
N GLY A 10 3.23 -5.94 -8.14
CA GLY A 10 1.93 -5.30 -8.24
C GLY A 10 2.10 -3.82 -8.54
N LEU A 11 1.95 -3.44 -9.82
CA LEU A 11 2.10 -2.06 -10.29
C LEU A 11 3.53 -1.49 -10.05
N GLY A 12 4.56 -2.31 -10.26
CA GLY A 12 5.96 -1.91 -10.11
C GLY A 12 6.51 -1.93 -8.67
N ASN A 13 5.68 -2.30 -7.69
CA ASN A 13 6.12 -2.67 -6.35
C ASN A 13 6.42 -4.17 -6.34
N ASP A 14 7.69 -4.57 -6.24
CA ASP A 14 8.15 -5.94 -6.49
C ASP A 14 8.48 -6.72 -5.22
N PHE A 15 8.24 -8.03 -5.29
CA PHE A 15 8.31 -8.94 -4.16
C PHE A 15 9.15 -10.16 -4.47
N VAL A 16 9.88 -10.64 -3.45
CA VAL A 16 10.36 -12.01 -3.35
C VAL A 16 9.44 -12.74 -2.38
N ILE A 17 8.80 -13.81 -2.85
CA ILE A 17 7.80 -14.57 -2.10
C ILE A 17 8.36 -15.96 -1.82
N ILE A 18 8.49 -16.33 -0.55
CA ILE A 18 8.99 -17.65 -0.10
C ILE A 18 7.83 -18.42 0.52
N ASP A 19 7.57 -19.61 -0.01
CA ASP A 19 6.54 -20.50 0.54
C ASP A 19 7.09 -21.34 1.70
N ASN A 20 6.65 -20.99 2.89
CA ASN A 20 7.00 -21.66 4.14
C ASN A 20 5.90 -22.63 4.63
N ARG A 21 4.89 -22.94 3.84
CA ARG A 21 3.79 -23.82 4.26
C ARG A 21 4.24 -25.27 4.49
N GLN A 22 5.20 -25.75 3.71
CA GLN A 22 5.71 -27.14 3.81
C GLN A 22 7.12 -27.22 4.38
N LYS A 23 8.00 -26.31 3.99
CA LYS A 23 9.39 -26.28 4.43
C LYS A 23 9.70 -24.92 5.04
N ILE A 24 9.91 -24.89 6.35
CA ILE A 24 10.20 -23.65 7.07
C ILE A 24 11.61 -23.16 6.72
N THR A 25 11.69 -21.97 6.16
CA THR A 25 12.91 -21.22 5.92
C THR A 25 12.96 -20.07 6.94
N ASN A 26 13.90 -20.15 7.87
CA ASN A 26 14.13 -19.05 8.82
C ASN A 26 15.27 -18.20 8.30
N LEU A 27 14.99 -16.90 8.13
CA LEU A 27 15.96 -15.90 7.69
C LEU A 27 16.27 -14.92 8.82
N THR A 28 17.55 -14.59 8.97
CA THR A 28 17.95 -13.47 9.83
C THR A 28 17.63 -12.14 9.14
N LYS A 29 17.62 -11.07 9.92
CA LYS A 29 17.44 -9.71 9.40
C LYS A 29 18.43 -9.39 8.27
N ASP A 30 19.70 -9.70 8.45
CA ASP A 30 20.77 -9.45 7.46
C ASP A 30 20.55 -10.25 6.16
N GLN A 31 20.02 -11.47 6.26
CA GLN A 31 19.67 -12.28 5.10
C GLN A 31 18.49 -11.69 4.32
N ILE A 32 17.49 -11.14 5.01
CA ILE A 32 16.37 -10.45 4.38
C ILE A 32 16.88 -9.20 3.64
N ILE A 33 17.70 -8.37 4.30
CA ILE A 33 18.32 -7.20 3.68
C ILE A 33 19.09 -7.59 2.43
N LYS A 34 19.91 -8.67 2.51
CA LYS A 34 20.68 -9.17 1.36
C LYS A 34 19.78 -9.61 0.21
N ILE A 35 18.66 -10.31 0.47
CA ILE A 35 17.72 -10.73 -0.59
C ILE A 35 17.09 -9.50 -1.25
N CYS A 36 16.75 -8.48 -0.46
CA CYS A 36 16.14 -7.25 -0.97
C CYS A 36 17.13 -6.33 -1.70
N ASP A 37 18.44 -6.51 -1.52
CA ASP A 37 19.46 -5.72 -2.20
C ASP A 37 19.37 -5.89 -3.72
N ARG A 38 19.23 -4.76 -4.44
CA ARG A 38 19.11 -4.70 -5.90
C ARG A 38 20.34 -5.26 -6.65
N ASN A 39 21.50 -5.36 -5.98
CA ASN A 39 22.70 -5.99 -6.52
C ASN A 39 22.73 -7.51 -6.35
N PHE A 40 21.75 -8.10 -5.63
CA PHE A 40 21.63 -9.55 -5.45
C PHE A 40 20.36 -10.07 -6.14
N ILE A 41 19.25 -10.26 -5.40
CA ILE A 41 17.95 -10.64 -6.01
C ILE A 41 17.12 -9.39 -6.26
N GLY A 42 17.05 -8.51 -5.27
CA GLY A 42 16.39 -7.21 -5.31
C GLY A 42 14.86 -7.31 -5.22
N CYS A 43 14.28 -6.66 -4.23
CA CYS A 43 12.84 -6.44 -4.14
C CYS A 43 12.54 -5.30 -3.16
N ASP A 44 11.33 -4.75 -3.25
CA ASP A 44 10.86 -3.75 -2.29
C ASP A 44 10.52 -4.41 -0.95
N GLN A 45 9.92 -5.62 -0.99
CA GLN A 45 9.59 -6.39 0.19
C GLN A 45 9.76 -7.90 -0.04
N LEU A 46 10.10 -8.62 1.03
CA LEU A 46 10.07 -10.08 1.08
C LEU A 46 8.77 -10.52 1.77
N ILE A 47 8.11 -11.56 1.23
CA ILE A 47 6.88 -12.12 1.77
C ILE A 47 7.10 -13.60 2.10
N PHE A 48 6.74 -14.01 3.32
CA PHE A 48 6.56 -15.42 3.64
C PHE A 48 5.09 -15.80 3.55
N ILE A 49 4.83 -16.94 2.88
CA ILE A 49 3.55 -17.64 2.95
C ILE A 49 3.67 -18.73 3.98
N GLU A 50 2.87 -18.67 5.03
CA GLU A 50 2.85 -19.64 6.12
C GLU A 50 1.51 -20.39 6.16
N SER A 51 1.50 -21.59 6.76
CA SER A 51 0.25 -22.33 6.96
C SER A 51 -0.70 -21.58 7.90
N SER A 52 -1.99 -21.63 7.61
CA SER A 52 -3.06 -21.08 8.44
C SER A 52 -4.10 -22.16 8.74
N LYS A 53 -4.80 -22.03 9.88
CA LYS A 53 -5.94 -22.88 10.24
C LYS A 53 -7.29 -22.25 9.89
N SER A 54 -7.32 -20.95 9.61
CA SER A 54 -8.53 -20.16 9.45
C SER A 54 -8.64 -19.43 8.11
N SER A 55 -7.61 -19.53 7.27
CA SER A 55 -7.53 -18.92 5.94
C SER A 55 -6.71 -19.82 5.01
N ASP A 56 -6.63 -19.48 3.73
CA ASP A 56 -5.84 -20.23 2.75
C ASP A 56 -4.34 -20.15 3.04
N ALA A 57 -3.87 -19.03 3.60
CA ALA A 57 -2.51 -18.87 4.11
C ALA A 57 -2.40 -17.67 5.07
N ASN A 58 -1.31 -17.66 5.86
CA ASN A 58 -0.87 -16.50 6.64
C ASN A 58 0.30 -15.81 5.94
N LEU A 59 0.32 -14.48 5.91
CA LEU A 59 1.37 -13.70 5.28
C LEU A 59 2.18 -12.92 6.31
N LYS A 60 3.50 -12.95 6.15
CA LYS A 60 4.42 -12.03 6.82
C LYS A 60 5.19 -11.22 5.79
N PHE A 61 5.22 -9.92 5.99
CA PHE A 61 5.90 -8.98 5.10
C PHE A 61 7.13 -8.40 5.78
N PHE A 62 8.22 -8.28 5.04
CA PHE A 62 9.45 -7.65 5.51
C PHE A 62 9.90 -6.60 4.51
N ASN A 63 10.18 -5.41 5.01
CA ASN A 63 10.76 -4.31 4.23
C ASN A 63 12.22 -4.59 3.86
N SER A 64 12.76 -3.83 2.95
CA SER A 64 14.17 -3.96 2.50
C SER A 64 15.21 -3.70 3.60
N ASP A 65 14.82 -3.05 4.70
CA ASP A 65 15.64 -2.87 5.90
C ASP A 65 15.59 -4.06 6.88
N GLY A 66 14.84 -5.13 6.51
CA GLY A 66 14.63 -6.32 7.31
C GLY A 66 13.61 -6.15 8.44
N GLY A 67 12.94 -5.00 8.53
CA GLY A 67 11.86 -4.76 9.48
C GLY A 67 10.55 -5.39 9.01
N GLU A 68 9.76 -5.93 9.96
CA GLU A 68 8.44 -6.50 9.64
C GLU A 68 7.42 -5.39 9.34
N SER A 69 6.56 -5.62 8.35
CA SER A 69 5.43 -4.78 7.98
C SER A 69 4.11 -5.51 8.22
N GLY A 70 3.09 -4.82 8.71
CA GLY A 70 1.81 -5.44 9.09
C GLY A 70 0.98 -5.96 7.92
N ALA A 71 1.05 -5.34 6.76
CA ALA A 71 0.37 -5.75 5.52
C ALA A 71 0.88 -4.97 4.31
N CYS A 72 0.71 -5.55 3.14
CA CYS A 72 0.94 -4.89 1.86
C CYS A 72 -0.11 -5.35 0.84
N GLY A 73 -1.01 -4.45 0.44
CA GLY A 73 -2.10 -4.79 -0.48
C GLY A 73 -1.62 -5.22 -1.87
N ASN A 74 -0.51 -4.65 -2.38
CA ASN A 74 0.10 -5.09 -3.65
C ASN A 74 0.65 -6.51 -3.53
N GLY A 75 1.39 -6.80 -2.44
CA GLY A 75 1.92 -8.13 -2.17
C GLY A 75 0.82 -9.17 -1.92
N THR A 76 -0.25 -8.79 -1.21
CA THR A 76 -1.42 -9.65 -0.99
C THR A 76 -2.05 -10.07 -2.32
N ARG A 77 -2.21 -9.17 -3.30
CA ARG A 77 -2.72 -9.52 -4.63
C ARG A 77 -1.81 -10.51 -5.37
N CYS A 78 -0.49 -10.34 -5.27
CA CYS A 78 0.48 -11.27 -5.86
C CYS A 78 0.35 -12.67 -5.26
N VAL A 79 0.29 -12.78 -3.93
CA VAL A 79 0.13 -14.08 -3.25
C VAL A 79 -1.24 -14.69 -3.52
N ALA A 80 -2.32 -13.89 -3.56
CA ALA A 80 -3.65 -14.39 -3.92
C ALA A 80 -3.65 -15.04 -5.31
N LYS A 81 -3.00 -14.43 -6.31
CA LYS A 81 -2.83 -15.03 -7.64
C LYS A 81 -2.04 -16.34 -7.56
N LEU A 82 -0.91 -16.36 -6.84
CA LEU A 82 -0.08 -17.55 -6.69
C LEU A 82 -0.87 -18.73 -6.13
N ILE A 83 -1.60 -18.52 -5.02
CA ILE A 83 -2.42 -19.56 -4.38
C ILE A 83 -3.61 -19.95 -5.27
N SER A 84 -4.23 -19.00 -5.97
CA SER A 84 -5.30 -19.27 -6.91
C SER A 84 -4.85 -20.20 -8.06
N GLU A 85 -3.65 -20.01 -8.60
CA GLU A 85 -3.12 -20.91 -9.64
C GLU A 85 -2.84 -22.33 -9.12
N GLU A 86 -2.46 -22.45 -7.84
CA GLU A 86 -2.27 -23.73 -7.17
C GLU A 86 -3.60 -24.44 -6.89
N THR A 87 -4.56 -23.72 -6.27
CA THR A 87 -5.81 -24.31 -5.76
C THR A 87 -6.94 -24.34 -6.78
N LYS A 88 -6.83 -23.57 -7.86
CA LYS A 88 -7.87 -23.29 -8.86
C LYS A 88 -9.09 -22.56 -8.28
N SER A 89 -8.96 -21.95 -7.11
CA SER A 89 -9.99 -21.10 -6.51
C SER A 89 -9.82 -19.66 -6.96
N GLU A 90 -10.92 -19.01 -7.35
CA GLU A 90 -10.90 -17.56 -7.64
C GLU A 90 -10.99 -16.70 -6.37
N ASN A 91 -11.47 -17.25 -5.25
CA ASN A 91 -11.61 -16.54 -3.99
C ASN A 91 -10.57 -17.07 -3.01
N ILE A 92 -9.74 -16.18 -2.51
CA ILE A 92 -8.60 -16.47 -1.63
C ILE A 92 -8.68 -15.60 -0.39
N ILE A 93 -8.61 -16.22 0.78
CA ILE A 93 -8.56 -15.54 2.09
C ILE A 93 -7.16 -15.63 2.63
N LEU A 94 -6.52 -14.49 2.88
CA LEU A 94 -5.17 -14.38 3.41
C LEU A 94 -5.19 -13.68 4.76
N SER A 95 -4.62 -14.30 5.80
CA SER A 95 -4.45 -13.66 7.08
C SER A 95 -3.14 -12.88 7.14
N THR A 96 -3.16 -11.76 7.84
CA THR A 96 -2.01 -10.90 8.13
C THR A 96 -2.07 -10.46 9.59
N SER A 97 -1.03 -9.80 10.10
CA SER A 97 -1.08 -9.22 11.46
C SER A 97 -2.18 -8.16 11.63
N ASN A 98 -2.68 -7.58 10.52
CA ASN A 98 -3.76 -6.58 10.53
C ASN A 98 -5.16 -7.18 10.32
N GLY A 99 -5.27 -8.52 10.21
CA GLY A 99 -6.52 -9.23 9.98
C GLY A 99 -6.57 -9.97 8.65
N ASN A 100 -7.74 -10.53 8.33
CA ASN A 100 -7.97 -11.26 7.10
C ASN A 100 -8.26 -10.29 5.94
N LEU A 101 -7.69 -10.61 4.79
CA LEU A 101 -7.89 -9.92 3.52
C LEU A 101 -8.51 -10.90 2.53
N GLU A 102 -9.71 -10.57 2.02
CA GLU A 102 -10.39 -11.35 1.00
C GLU A 102 -9.98 -10.86 -0.37
N SER A 103 -9.48 -11.76 -1.20
CA SER A 103 -9.05 -11.46 -2.56
C SER A 103 -9.85 -12.28 -3.56
N LYS A 104 -10.15 -11.67 -4.71
CA LYS A 104 -10.79 -12.35 -5.83
C LYS A 104 -10.00 -12.13 -7.11
N ILE A 105 -9.72 -13.22 -7.82
CA ILE A 105 -9.12 -13.19 -9.14
C ILE A 105 -10.23 -12.86 -10.14
N LEU A 106 -10.11 -11.76 -10.84
CA LEU A 106 -11.12 -11.30 -11.82
C LEU A 106 -10.75 -11.66 -13.24
N ASP A 107 -9.45 -11.75 -13.51
CA ASP A 107 -8.88 -12.09 -14.81
C ASP A 107 -7.46 -12.59 -14.57
N LYS A 108 -6.78 -13.13 -15.63
CA LYS A 108 -5.45 -13.74 -15.54
C LYS A 108 -4.46 -12.97 -14.67
N ASN A 109 -4.46 -11.64 -14.77
CA ASN A 109 -3.51 -10.77 -14.07
C ASN A 109 -4.19 -9.61 -13.33
N ILE A 110 -5.48 -9.70 -13.05
CA ILE A 110 -6.24 -8.67 -12.34
C ILE A 110 -6.83 -9.27 -11.06
N VAL A 111 -6.43 -8.73 -9.94
CA VAL A 111 -6.90 -9.16 -8.62
C VAL A 111 -7.55 -7.99 -7.88
N THR A 112 -8.66 -8.23 -7.22
CA THR A 112 -9.24 -7.32 -6.25
C THR A 112 -9.06 -7.87 -4.83
N THR A 113 -8.74 -6.99 -3.88
CA THR A 113 -8.58 -7.35 -2.46
C THR A 113 -9.37 -6.38 -1.61
N GLU A 114 -10.19 -6.89 -0.67
CA GLU A 114 -10.83 -6.07 0.34
C GLU A 114 -9.79 -5.69 1.41
N ILE A 115 -9.58 -4.38 1.58
CA ILE A 115 -8.59 -3.83 2.51
C ILE A 115 -9.20 -3.56 3.89
N GLY A 116 -10.54 -3.58 3.98
CA GLY A 116 -11.28 -3.22 5.18
C GLY A 116 -11.80 -1.78 5.14
N LYS A 117 -12.04 -1.18 6.31
CA LYS A 117 -12.64 0.15 6.44
C LYS A 117 -11.62 1.20 6.82
N ALA A 118 -11.80 2.40 6.29
CA ALA A 118 -11.02 3.56 6.74
C ALA A 118 -11.44 3.98 8.16
N LYS A 119 -10.47 4.37 8.96
CA LYS A 119 -10.65 4.95 10.29
C LYS A 119 -10.44 6.45 10.21
N LEU A 120 -11.33 7.20 10.84
CA LEU A 120 -11.37 8.67 10.78
C LEU A 120 -11.27 9.35 12.14
N GLN A 121 -11.37 8.58 13.24
CA GLN A 121 -11.19 9.17 14.56
C GLN A 121 -9.73 9.54 14.77
N TRP A 122 -9.49 10.70 15.36
CA TRP A 122 -8.13 11.23 15.57
C TRP A 122 -7.21 10.25 16.31
N ASN A 123 -7.75 9.51 17.29
CA ASN A 123 -7.01 8.51 18.06
C ASN A 123 -6.80 7.19 17.31
N GLU A 124 -7.59 6.90 16.27
CA GLU A 124 -7.39 5.73 15.38
C GLU A 124 -6.40 6.04 14.25
N ILE A 125 -6.19 7.34 13.92
CA ILE A 125 -5.16 7.81 12.97
C ILE A 125 -3.81 8.00 13.67
N PRO A 126 -3.69 7.78 14.93
CA PRO A 126 -2.90 8.20 16.07
C PRO A 126 -2.35 9.63 15.93
N LEU A 127 -3.26 10.60 15.86
CA LEU A 127 -2.90 12.03 15.97
C LEU A 127 -2.56 12.38 17.43
N SER A 128 -1.73 13.38 17.63
CA SER A 128 -1.32 13.84 18.97
C SER A 128 -2.43 14.50 19.80
N GLU A 129 -3.50 14.95 19.15
CA GLU A 129 -4.64 15.63 19.78
C GLU A 129 -5.92 15.50 18.96
N LYS A 130 -7.06 15.82 19.56
CA LYS A 130 -8.37 15.79 18.89
C LYS A 130 -8.48 16.93 17.88
N LEU A 131 -8.48 16.59 16.60
CA LEU A 131 -8.60 17.51 15.47
C LEU A 131 -9.70 17.06 14.50
N ASP A 132 -10.15 17.99 13.65
CA ASP A 132 -10.97 17.65 12.49
C ASP A 132 -10.10 16.95 11.45
N THR A 133 -10.24 15.63 11.34
CA THR A 133 -9.46 14.80 10.43
C THR A 133 -9.80 15.00 8.96
N LYS A 134 -10.96 15.57 8.66
CA LYS A 134 -11.35 15.96 7.29
C LYS A 134 -10.50 17.13 6.79
N ASN A 135 -10.09 18.04 7.68
CA ASN A 135 -9.21 19.16 7.35
C ASN A 135 -8.30 19.52 8.54
N LEU A 136 -7.07 19.00 8.54
CA LEU A 136 -6.08 19.30 9.57
C LEU A 136 -5.51 20.73 9.51
N ASN A 137 -5.83 21.48 8.44
CA ASN A 137 -5.33 22.84 8.21
C ASN A 137 -3.78 22.94 8.24
N ILE A 138 -3.11 21.87 7.79
CA ILE A 138 -1.65 21.88 7.67
C ILE A 138 -1.25 22.64 6.41
N LYS A 139 -0.17 23.40 6.49
CA LYS A 139 0.33 24.23 5.40
C LYS A 139 1.38 23.50 4.59
N ILE A 140 1.27 23.58 3.27
CA ILE A 140 2.29 23.16 2.30
C ILE A 140 2.57 24.32 1.35
N ILE A 141 3.77 24.35 0.77
CA ILE A 141 4.22 25.45 -0.09
C ILE A 141 4.48 24.88 -1.50
N ASP A 142 3.92 25.53 -2.53
CA ASP A 142 4.17 25.19 -3.92
C ASP A 142 5.50 25.77 -4.45
N SER A 143 5.86 25.44 -5.69
CA SER A 143 7.08 25.90 -6.36
C SER A 143 7.12 27.42 -6.59
N ASN A 144 5.99 28.12 -6.51
CA ASN A 144 5.86 29.56 -6.61
C ASN A 144 5.87 30.26 -5.25
N ASN A 145 6.23 29.53 -4.18
CA ASN A 145 6.18 29.99 -2.79
C ASN A 145 4.78 30.40 -2.28
N LYS A 146 3.72 29.89 -2.92
CA LYS A 146 2.35 30.10 -2.47
C LYS A 146 2.00 29.04 -1.43
N GLU A 147 1.42 29.49 -0.31
CA GLU A 147 0.92 28.64 0.76
C GLU A 147 -0.46 28.06 0.38
N HIS A 148 -0.60 26.76 0.64
CA HIS A 148 -1.85 26.01 0.53
C HIS A 148 -2.10 25.33 1.87
N SER A 149 -3.31 25.45 2.39
CA SER A 149 -3.71 24.87 3.67
C SER A 149 -4.73 23.77 3.45
N GLY A 150 -4.64 22.68 4.20
CA GLY A 150 -5.55 21.54 4.06
C GLY A 150 -5.05 20.29 4.76
N GLY A 151 -5.30 19.15 4.11
CA GLY A 151 -4.88 17.82 4.55
C GLY A 151 -6.00 17.04 5.22
N THR A 152 -6.47 16.00 4.52
CA THR A 152 -7.41 15.01 5.06
C THR A 152 -6.62 13.83 5.62
N ALA A 153 -6.79 13.54 6.90
CA ALA A 153 -6.14 12.41 7.55
C ALA A 153 -7.05 11.18 7.55
N VAL A 154 -6.48 10.03 7.18
CA VAL A 154 -7.19 8.74 7.07
C VAL A 154 -6.25 7.62 7.51
N ASN A 155 -6.75 6.62 8.24
CA ASN A 155 -6.01 5.38 8.50
C ASN A 155 -6.70 4.23 7.77
N VAL A 156 -5.97 3.53 6.90
CA VAL A 156 -6.39 2.33 6.16
C VAL A 156 -5.49 1.13 6.49
N GLY A 157 -5.07 1.03 7.77
CA GLY A 157 -4.08 0.08 8.28
C GLY A 157 -2.76 0.76 8.68
N ASN A 158 -2.54 1.96 8.18
CA ASN A 158 -1.48 2.90 8.54
C ASN A 158 -1.96 4.35 8.34
N PRO A 159 -1.34 5.35 9.01
CA PRO A 159 -1.76 6.73 8.91
C PRO A 159 -1.35 7.37 7.58
N HIS A 160 -2.29 8.09 6.98
CA HIS A 160 -2.11 8.87 5.76
C HIS A 160 -2.63 10.29 5.93
N ILE A 161 -1.99 11.25 5.26
CA ILE A 161 -2.53 12.57 4.99
C ILE A 161 -2.57 12.82 3.48
N VAL A 162 -3.70 13.33 2.99
CA VAL A 162 -3.93 13.62 1.58
C VAL A 162 -4.20 15.09 1.38
N PHE A 163 -3.38 15.76 0.56
CA PHE A 163 -3.58 17.13 0.13
C PHE A 163 -4.15 17.15 -1.28
N PHE A 164 -5.33 17.71 -1.45
CA PHE A 164 -5.91 17.95 -2.77
C PHE A 164 -5.48 19.31 -3.29
N VAL A 165 -4.83 19.30 -4.46
CA VAL A 165 -4.28 20.50 -5.11
C VAL A 165 -4.73 20.56 -6.58
N ASN A 166 -4.70 21.76 -7.19
CA ASN A 166 -5.11 21.92 -8.58
C ASN A 166 -4.12 21.26 -9.55
N GLU A 167 -2.82 21.44 -9.32
CA GLU A 167 -1.75 20.96 -10.19
C GLU A 167 -0.64 20.33 -9.35
N ILE A 168 -0.54 19.02 -9.42
CA ILE A 168 0.42 18.22 -8.63
C ILE A 168 1.89 18.54 -9.02
N GLU A 169 2.13 18.97 -10.23
CA GLU A 169 3.44 19.31 -10.77
C GLU A 169 4.07 20.50 -10.04
N ASN A 170 3.26 21.38 -9.49
CA ASN A 170 3.71 22.56 -8.74
C ASN A 170 4.22 22.21 -7.32
N PHE A 171 4.16 20.93 -6.91
CA PHE A 171 4.55 20.51 -5.57
C PHE A 171 5.72 19.53 -5.58
N ASN A 172 6.80 19.90 -4.89
CA ASN A 172 7.94 19.03 -4.67
C ASN A 172 7.69 18.11 -3.47
N ILE A 173 7.25 16.87 -3.75
CA ILE A 173 6.94 15.89 -2.70
C ILE A 173 8.17 15.47 -1.89
N GLU A 174 9.38 15.48 -2.48
CA GLU A 174 10.63 15.13 -1.79
C GLU A 174 11.03 16.19 -0.74
N LYS A 175 10.53 17.42 -0.87
CA LYS A 175 10.67 18.47 0.14
C LYS A 175 9.53 18.42 1.16
N ILE A 176 8.28 18.32 0.69
CA ILE A 176 7.08 18.36 1.54
C ILE A 176 6.93 17.07 2.34
N GLY A 177 7.23 15.92 1.73
CA GLY A 177 7.03 14.59 2.32
C GLY A 177 7.72 14.43 3.68
N PRO A 178 9.06 14.63 3.79
CA PRO A 178 9.78 14.50 5.06
C PRO A 178 9.29 15.49 6.14
N GLU A 179 8.91 16.71 5.74
CA GLU A 179 8.41 17.73 6.67
C GLU A 179 7.07 17.29 7.28
N ILE A 180 6.14 16.83 6.46
CA ILE A 180 4.82 16.41 6.92
C ILE A 180 4.86 15.03 7.59
N GLU A 181 5.66 14.07 7.08
CA GLU A 181 5.88 12.77 7.73
C GLU A 181 6.26 12.94 9.21
N ASN A 182 7.13 13.91 9.50
CA ASN A 182 7.65 14.17 10.85
C ASN A 182 6.90 15.30 11.58
N HIS A 183 5.74 15.74 11.07
CA HIS A 183 4.98 16.80 11.69
C HIS A 183 4.47 16.37 13.08
N LYS A 184 4.54 17.26 14.08
CA LYS A 184 4.20 16.98 15.50
C LYS A 184 2.81 16.40 15.73
N ILE A 185 1.87 16.62 14.79
CA ILE A 185 0.51 16.06 14.84
C ILE A 185 0.53 14.53 14.64
N PHE A 186 1.54 13.98 13.97
CA PHE A 186 1.71 12.55 13.69
C PHE A 186 2.86 11.96 14.52
N PRO A 187 2.66 11.62 15.80
CA PRO A 187 3.72 11.09 16.67
C PRO A 187 4.28 9.74 16.15
N GLU A 188 3.47 8.95 15.44
CA GLU A 188 3.87 7.71 14.79
C GLU A 188 4.27 7.91 13.32
N LYS A 189 4.44 9.18 12.87
CA LYS A 189 4.65 9.56 11.48
C LYS A 189 3.48 9.17 10.57
N CYS A 190 3.48 9.62 9.31
CA CYS A 190 2.42 9.31 8.36
C CYS A 190 2.96 9.20 6.93
N ASN A 191 2.16 8.58 6.06
CA ASN A 191 2.35 8.65 4.61
C ASN A 191 1.72 9.94 4.09
N VAL A 192 2.36 10.58 3.13
CA VAL A 192 1.94 11.88 2.58
C VAL A 192 1.59 11.73 1.11
N THR A 193 0.40 12.17 0.74
CA THR A 193 -0.04 12.16 -0.66
C THR A 193 -0.39 13.57 -1.11
N ILE A 194 0.18 14.01 -2.23
CA ILE A 194 -0.29 15.16 -3.00
C ILE A 194 -1.13 14.62 -4.14
N ALA A 195 -2.36 15.13 -4.28
CA ALA A 195 -3.37 14.60 -5.20
C ALA A 195 -4.04 15.70 -6.02
N THR A 196 -4.24 15.46 -7.31
CA THR A 196 -5.02 16.31 -8.20
C THR A 196 -6.24 15.55 -8.72
N ILE A 197 -7.41 16.12 -8.55
CA ILE A 197 -8.67 15.59 -9.10
C ILE A 197 -8.72 15.89 -10.60
N ILE A 198 -8.61 14.86 -11.43
CA ILE A 198 -8.74 14.99 -12.88
C ILE A 198 -10.23 15.02 -13.28
N ASN A 199 -11.00 14.15 -12.64
CA ASN A 199 -12.48 14.11 -12.72
C ASN A 199 -13.04 13.27 -11.57
N LYS A 200 -14.37 13.11 -11.51
CA LYS A 200 -15.07 12.38 -10.44
C LYS A 200 -14.62 10.93 -10.26
N ASN A 201 -13.97 10.32 -11.25
CA ASN A 201 -13.54 8.93 -11.24
C ASN A 201 -12.03 8.74 -11.42
N LEU A 202 -11.24 9.83 -11.43
CA LEU A 202 -9.78 9.77 -11.63
C LEU A 202 -9.06 10.82 -10.79
N ILE A 203 -8.11 10.35 -9.98
CA ILE A 203 -7.19 11.17 -9.18
C ILE A 203 -5.76 10.81 -9.57
N ARG A 204 -4.93 11.82 -9.84
CA ARG A 204 -3.48 11.65 -10.02
C ARG A 204 -2.76 11.96 -8.71
N VAL A 205 -1.74 11.13 -8.36
CA VAL A 205 -1.05 11.22 -7.07
C VAL A 205 0.47 11.17 -7.18
N LYS A 206 1.13 11.83 -6.23
CA LYS A 206 2.52 11.60 -5.83
C LYS A 206 2.52 11.22 -4.36
N VAL A 207 3.30 10.19 -3.99
CA VAL A 207 3.27 9.62 -2.65
C VAL A 207 4.67 9.61 -2.04
N TRP A 208 4.75 10.08 -0.80
CA TRP A 208 5.87 9.91 0.09
C TRP A 208 5.47 8.92 1.17
N GLU A 209 6.07 7.74 1.16
CA GLU A 209 5.76 6.70 2.15
C GLU A 209 6.61 6.84 3.41
N ARG A 210 5.97 6.65 4.54
CA ARG A 210 6.57 6.67 5.87
C ARG A 210 7.77 5.73 5.95
N GLY A 211 8.96 6.29 6.18
CA GLY A 211 10.21 5.53 6.30
C GLY A 211 10.81 5.01 4.99
N ALA A 212 10.12 5.15 3.86
CA ALA A 212 10.59 4.67 2.55
C ALA A 212 10.86 5.81 1.54
N GLY A 213 10.22 6.97 1.74
CA GLY A 213 10.38 8.11 0.86
C GLY A 213 9.47 8.12 -0.37
N LEU A 214 9.94 8.72 -1.46
CA LEU A 214 9.19 8.76 -2.72
C LEU A 214 9.11 7.37 -3.33
N THR A 215 7.88 6.86 -3.53
CA THR A 215 7.63 5.55 -4.12
C THR A 215 6.82 5.65 -5.42
N LYS A 216 6.95 4.64 -6.27
CA LYS A 216 6.31 4.60 -7.58
C LYS A 216 4.82 4.30 -7.51
N ALA A 217 4.40 3.50 -6.52
CA ALA A 217 3.01 3.13 -6.26
C ALA A 217 2.86 2.62 -4.82
N CYS A 218 1.78 3.05 -4.16
CA CYS A 218 1.43 2.64 -2.79
C CYS A 218 -0.05 2.29 -2.72
N GLY A 219 -0.36 1.03 -2.40
CA GLY A 219 -1.75 0.54 -2.34
C GLY A 219 -2.57 1.23 -1.25
N THR A 220 -2.01 1.40 -0.05
CA THR A 220 -2.71 2.09 1.05
C THR A 220 -2.89 3.58 0.77
N ALA A 221 -1.94 4.24 0.12
CA ALA A 221 -2.10 5.62 -0.32
C ALA A 221 -3.22 5.77 -1.35
N ALA A 222 -3.37 4.80 -2.29
CA ALA A 222 -4.49 4.78 -3.21
C ALA A 222 -5.83 4.67 -2.47
N CYS A 223 -5.93 3.74 -1.51
CA CYS A 223 -7.14 3.56 -0.69
C CYS A 223 -7.48 4.80 0.13
N ALA A 224 -6.48 5.38 0.82
CA ALA A 224 -6.64 6.59 1.61
C ALA A 224 -7.05 7.79 0.76
N THR A 225 -6.45 7.95 -0.44
CA THR A 225 -6.77 9.05 -1.37
C THR A 225 -8.18 8.93 -1.93
N ALA A 226 -8.60 7.75 -2.38
CA ALA A 226 -9.96 7.53 -2.86
C ALA A 226 -10.99 7.80 -1.76
N PHE A 227 -10.70 7.33 -0.54
CA PHE A 227 -11.59 7.56 0.61
C PHE A 227 -11.66 9.03 1.00
N ALA A 228 -10.51 9.73 1.04
CA ALA A 228 -10.46 11.17 1.29
C ALA A 228 -11.21 11.97 0.22
N GLY A 229 -11.10 11.57 -1.07
CA GLY A 229 -11.85 12.17 -2.17
C GLY A 229 -13.36 12.04 -2.01
N LYS A 230 -13.84 10.82 -1.69
CA LYS A 230 -15.25 10.57 -1.37
C LYS A 230 -15.72 11.36 -0.16
N LEU A 231 -14.94 11.36 0.94
CA LEU A 231 -15.28 12.07 2.18
C LEU A 231 -15.45 13.58 1.98
N ASN A 232 -14.74 14.15 1.02
CA ASN A 232 -14.82 15.56 0.66
C ASN A 232 -15.75 15.85 -0.52
N ASP A 233 -16.56 14.89 -0.97
CA ASP A 233 -17.51 15.02 -2.10
C ASP A 233 -16.81 15.39 -3.44
N LEU A 234 -15.51 15.11 -3.55
CA LEU A 234 -14.71 15.39 -4.74
C LEU A 234 -14.82 14.29 -5.79
N THR A 235 -15.08 13.05 -5.38
CA THR A 235 -15.11 11.88 -6.27
C THR A 235 -16.27 10.95 -5.99
N GLU A 236 -16.52 10.05 -6.94
CA GLU A 236 -17.49 8.96 -6.81
C GLU A 236 -16.95 7.80 -5.94
N ASN A 237 -17.81 6.83 -5.63
CA ASN A 237 -17.47 5.63 -4.87
C ASN A 237 -16.41 4.75 -5.56
N LYS A 238 -16.37 4.78 -6.91
CA LYS A 238 -15.38 4.06 -7.71
C LYS A 238 -14.44 5.06 -8.37
N THR A 239 -13.18 5.00 -8.00
CA THR A 239 -12.16 5.97 -8.42
C THR A 239 -10.88 5.27 -8.84
N GLU A 240 -10.34 5.65 -9.98
CA GLU A 240 -9.01 5.26 -10.43
C GLU A 240 -7.98 6.18 -9.77
N ILE A 241 -6.94 5.61 -9.19
CA ILE A 241 -5.79 6.34 -8.65
C ILE A 241 -4.60 6.14 -9.58
N GLU A 242 -4.18 7.21 -10.22
CA GLU A 242 -3.12 7.22 -11.23
C GLU A 242 -1.77 7.56 -10.58
N PHE A 243 -0.85 6.60 -10.64
CA PHE A 243 0.57 6.74 -10.30
C PHE A 243 1.39 6.87 -11.58
N GLN A 244 2.66 7.18 -11.45
CA GLN A 244 3.59 7.23 -12.58
C GLN A 244 3.69 5.88 -13.33
N THR A 245 3.55 4.76 -12.62
CA THR A 245 3.69 3.41 -13.16
C THR A 245 2.39 2.77 -13.62
N GLY A 246 1.23 3.41 -13.43
CA GLY A 246 -0.08 2.91 -13.82
C GLY A 246 -1.18 3.25 -12.82
N LYS A 247 -2.28 2.48 -12.84
CA LYS A 247 -3.50 2.79 -12.08
C LYS A 247 -3.94 1.65 -11.17
N LEU A 248 -4.49 2.04 -10.01
CA LEU A 248 -5.28 1.17 -9.14
C LEU A 248 -6.72 1.64 -9.14
N SER A 249 -7.67 0.72 -9.27
CA SER A 249 -9.09 1.02 -9.14
C SER A 249 -9.54 0.77 -7.70
N ILE A 250 -10.07 1.78 -7.05
CA ILE A 250 -10.57 1.70 -5.68
C ILE A 250 -12.09 1.84 -5.72
N LEU A 251 -12.77 0.89 -5.09
CA LEU A 251 -14.20 0.92 -4.86
C LEU A 251 -14.46 1.01 -3.35
N ILE A 252 -15.26 1.97 -2.94
CA ILE A 252 -15.78 2.09 -1.58
C ILE A 252 -17.25 1.69 -1.65
N ASP A 253 -17.58 0.53 -1.10
CA ASP A 253 -18.93 -0.01 -1.14
C ASP A 253 -19.91 0.71 -0.19
N ASP A 254 -21.18 0.28 -0.19
CA ASP A 254 -22.23 0.86 0.65
C ASP A 254 -22.02 0.62 2.15
N LYS A 255 -21.15 -0.34 2.52
CA LYS A 255 -20.76 -0.61 3.90
C LYS A 255 -19.48 0.15 4.30
N ASN A 256 -18.96 1.00 3.40
CA ASN A 256 -17.69 1.69 3.49
C ASN A 256 -16.46 0.74 3.56
N SER A 257 -16.57 -0.50 3.06
CA SER A 257 -15.41 -1.35 2.82
C SER A 257 -14.68 -0.90 1.57
N ILE A 258 -13.37 -0.93 1.62
CA ILE A 258 -12.47 -0.49 0.54
C ILE A 258 -11.98 -1.72 -0.21
N HIS A 259 -12.26 -1.76 -1.50
CA HIS A 259 -11.80 -2.81 -2.41
C HIS A 259 -10.77 -2.23 -3.37
N MET A 260 -9.57 -2.78 -3.33
CA MET A 260 -8.46 -2.36 -4.20
C MET A 260 -8.25 -3.36 -5.32
N LYS A 261 -8.52 -2.95 -6.56
CA LYS A 261 -8.31 -3.72 -7.77
C LYS A 261 -7.10 -3.21 -8.52
N GLY A 262 -6.22 -4.12 -8.93
CA GLY A 262 -5.04 -3.76 -9.71
C GLY A 262 -4.38 -4.96 -10.39
N PRO A 263 -3.44 -4.68 -11.30
CA PRO A 263 -2.67 -5.71 -11.97
C PRO A 263 -1.67 -6.37 -11.02
N VAL A 264 -1.31 -7.60 -11.38
CA VAL A 264 -0.16 -8.34 -10.85
C VAL A 264 0.63 -8.92 -12.01
N SER A 265 1.93 -9.08 -11.85
CA SER A 265 2.78 -9.69 -12.87
C SER A 265 2.51 -11.19 -13.05
N GLU A 266 3.10 -11.78 -14.07
CA GLU A 266 3.24 -13.22 -14.17
C GLU A 266 4.12 -13.74 -13.02
N ILE A 267 3.89 -14.99 -12.62
CA ILE A 267 4.66 -15.66 -11.58
C ILE A 267 5.99 -16.11 -12.18
N LYS A 268 7.10 -15.66 -11.60
CA LYS A 268 8.45 -16.07 -11.99
C LYS A 268 9.09 -16.86 -10.87
N GLU A 269 9.30 -18.14 -11.07
CA GLU A 269 10.09 -18.96 -10.16
C GLU A 269 11.58 -18.55 -10.20
N ILE A 270 12.21 -18.49 -9.06
CA ILE A 270 13.64 -18.21 -8.87
C ILE A 270 14.24 -19.15 -7.83
N GLU A 271 15.52 -19.47 -8.01
CA GLU A 271 16.31 -20.23 -7.04
C GLU A 271 17.64 -19.52 -6.77
N PHE A 272 18.01 -19.41 -5.52
CA PHE A 272 19.26 -18.75 -5.14
C PHE A 272 19.88 -19.34 -3.86
N LYS A 273 21.17 -19.04 -3.64
CA LYS A 273 21.94 -19.46 -2.46
C LYS A 273 22.25 -18.26 -1.56
N LEU A 274 22.00 -18.45 -0.26
CA LEU A 274 22.40 -17.53 0.79
C LEU A 274 23.69 -17.99 1.46
#